data_87fd7614248774a3756fa4bc218cede6
#
_entry.id   87fd7614248774a3756fa4bc218cede6
#
_cell.length_a   1.000
_cell.length_b   1.000
_cell.length_c   1.000
_cell.angle_alpha   90.00
_cell.angle_beta   90.00
_cell.angle_gamma   90.00
#
_symmetry.space_group_name_H-M   'P 1'
#
loop_
_entity.id
_entity.type
_entity.pdbx_description
1 polymer ?
#
loop_
_entity_poly.entity_id
_entity_poly.type
_entity_poly.pdbx_seq_one_letter_code
_entity_poly.pdbx_strand_id
1 'polypeptide(L)'
;KDRRQFVYVSTELEHDDTLKKLMAKRYEQWVTGVDSSQEAFDKWSDEHGNDVQSWFDQEILPDLKNAPSGSHIFLDDSPDSPAHKQLMRWQNRAFRTLRHKNVGISSLQHSIRGRNWTSQSYSSVFAVILFPTGSGKGKIINFISDDIGLGVRRAREIVKEFAETGRTLLVRRHSPSCLIGDRKLVLT
;
A
#
# COMPACT_ATOMS: atom_id res chain seq x y z
N LYS A 1 -1.47 20.49 -20.01
CA LYS A 1 -1.58 20.63 -18.53
C LYS A 1 -1.67 19.23 -17.97
N ASP A 2 -0.60 18.77 -17.35
CA ASP A 2 -0.56 17.48 -16.67
C ASP A 2 -1.59 17.49 -15.54
N ARG A 3 -2.64 16.67 -15.70
CA ARG A 3 -3.66 16.53 -14.66
C ARG A 3 -3.14 15.53 -13.63
N ARG A 4 -3.32 15.85 -12.36
CA ARG A 4 -3.07 14.91 -11.27
C ARG A 4 -3.95 13.68 -11.46
N GLN A 5 -3.38 12.51 -11.25
CA GLN A 5 -4.06 11.23 -11.44
C GLN A 5 -3.98 10.38 -10.18
N PHE A 6 -4.98 9.56 -9.97
CA PHE A 6 -4.91 8.41 -9.09
C PHE A 6 -4.66 7.17 -9.94
N VAL A 7 -3.53 6.51 -9.73
CA VAL A 7 -3.23 5.22 -10.35
C VAL A 7 -3.56 4.14 -9.33
N TYR A 8 -4.52 3.31 -9.63
CA TYR A 8 -5.00 2.25 -8.75
C TYR A 8 -4.64 0.90 -9.34
N VAL A 9 -3.76 0.16 -8.68
CA VAL A 9 -3.33 -1.20 -9.06
C VAL A 9 -3.98 -2.19 -8.12
N SER A 10 -4.77 -3.11 -8.65
CA SER A 10 -5.50 -4.12 -7.86
C SER A 10 -5.67 -5.41 -8.64
N THR A 11 -5.80 -6.53 -7.91
CA THR A 11 -6.24 -7.82 -8.45
C THR A 11 -7.76 -7.95 -8.52
N GLU A 12 -8.50 -7.03 -7.90
CA GLU A 12 -9.97 -7.03 -7.81
C GLU A 12 -10.64 -5.93 -8.64
N LEU A 13 -9.90 -5.34 -9.60
CA LEU A 13 -10.36 -4.16 -10.33
C LEU A 13 -11.70 -4.37 -11.04
N GLU A 14 -11.90 -5.55 -11.62
CA GLU A 14 -13.14 -5.91 -12.34
C GLU A 14 -14.23 -6.53 -11.46
N HIS A 15 -13.90 -6.87 -10.21
CA HIS A 15 -14.84 -7.56 -9.31
C HIS A 15 -15.39 -6.67 -8.18
N ASP A 16 -14.69 -5.58 -7.83
CA ASP A 16 -15.14 -4.65 -6.78
C ASP A 16 -16.05 -3.55 -7.36
N ASP A 17 -17.31 -3.53 -6.93
CA ASP A 17 -18.30 -2.53 -7.37
C ASP A 17 -17.93 -1.10 -6.97
N THR A 18 -17.14 -0.92 -5.93
CA THR A 18 -16.64 0.41 -5.51
C THR A 18 -15.61 0.90 -6.50
N LEU A 19 -14.68 0.02 -6.89
CA LEU A 19 -13.65 0.33 -7.90
C LEU A 19 -14.27 0.58 -9.27
N LYS A 20 -15.25 -0.23 -9.69
CA LYS A 20 -16.01 0.01 -10.92
C LYS A 20 -16.67 1.40 -10.95
N LYS A 21 -17.23 1.85 -9.83
CA LYS A 21 -17.80 3.20 -9.71
C LYS A 21 -16.73 4.29 -9.80
N LEU A 22 -15.54 4.06 -9.21
CA LEU A 22 -14.41 4.99 -9.32
C LEU A 22 -13.87 5.06 -10.75
N MET A 23 -13.89 3.95 -11.49
CA MET A 23 -13.46 3.89 -12.90
C MET A 23 -14.56 4.35 -13.88
N ALA A 24 -15.78 4.64 -13.39
CA ALA A 24 -16.86 5.10 -14.24
C ALA A 24 -16.52 6.46 -14.89
N LYS A 25 -17.11 6.73 -16.08
CA LYS A 25 -16.86 7.92 -16.94
C LYS A 25 -16.68 9.24 -16.19
N ARG A 26 -17.36 9.43 -15.05
CA ARG A 26 -17.25 10.66 -14.26
C ARG A 26 -15.85 10.90 -13.71
N TYR A 27 -15.10 9.83 -13.40
CA TYR A 27 -13.77 9.88 -12.78
C TYR A 27 -12.65 9.41 -13.71
N GLU A 28 -12.98 8.90 -14.90
CA GLU A 28 -12.05 8.34 -15.89
C GLU A 28 -10.86 9.29 -16.19
N GLN A 29 -11.11 10.58 -16.21
CA GLN A 29 -10.04 11.58 -16.42
C GLN A 29 -9.10 11.78 -15.23
N TRP A 30 -9.42 11.19 -14.06
CA TRP A 30 -8.67 11.37 -12.82
C TRP A 30 -8.11 10.07 -12.25
N VAL A 31 -8.64 8.93 -12.68
CA VAL A 31 -8.31 7.63 -12.15
C VAL A 31 -7.92 6.70 -13.29
N THR A 32 -6.73 6.12 -13.18
CA THR A 32 -6.25 5.05 -14.07
C THR A 32 -6.27 3.74 -13.27
N GLY A 33 -7.06 2.77 -13.72
CA GLY A 33 -7.06 1.42 -13.17
C GLY A 33 -6.04 0.56 -13.88
N VAL A 34 -5.26 -0.18 -13.11
CA VAL A 34 -4.29 -1.16 -13.60
C VAL A 34 -4.64 -2.51 -13.02
N ASP A 35 -5.14 -3.40 -13.87
CA ASP A 35 -5.48 -4.77 -13.47
C ASP A 35 -4.21 -5.61 -13.34
N SER A 36 -3.97 -6.11 -12.13
CA SER A 36 -2.84 -6.98 -11.82
C SER A 36 -3.27 -8.40 -11.43
N SER A 37 -4.49 -8.82 -11.80
CA SER A 37 -5.06 -10.11 -11.49
C SER A 37 -4.42 -11.26 -12.28
N GLN A 38 -4.69 -12.49 -11.85
CA GLN A 38 -4.31 -13.69 -12.60
C GLN A 38 -5.03 -13.74 -13.95
N GLU A 39 -6.31 -13.33 -14.00
CA GLU A 39 -7.10 -13.31 -15.22
C GLU A 39 -6.53 -12.36 -16.28
N ALA A 40 -6.10 -11.17 -15.87
CA ALA A 40 -5.43 -10.22 -16.74
C ALA A 40 -4.11 -10.77 -17.30
N PHE A 41 -3.33 -11.47 -16.45
CA PHE A 41 -2.10 -12.11 -16.88
C PHE A 41 -2.36 -13.26 -17.85
N ASP A 42 -3.33 -14.14 -17.57
CA ASP A 42 -3.67 -15.29 -18.41
C ASP A 42 -4.09 -14.82 -19.81
N LYS A 43 -4.95 -13.79 -19.88
CA LYS A 43 -5.37 -13.18 -21.15
C LYS A 43 -4.20 -12.60 -21.95
N TRP A 44 -3.27 -11.93 -21.28
CA TRP A 44 -2.07 -11.40 -21.93
C TRP A 44 -1.13 -12.53 -22.38
N SER A 45 -0.97 -13.59 -21.58
CA SER A 45 -0.05 -14.69 -21.84
C SER A 45 -0.46 -15.55 -23.05
N ASP A 46 -1.76 -15.63 -23.35
CA ASP A 46 -2.27 -16.34 -24.53
C ASP A 46 -1.69 -15.76 -25.83
N GLU A 47 -1.40 -14.48 -25.88
CA GLU A 47 -0.87 -13.80 -27.07
C GLU A 47 0.66 -13.62 -27.03
N HIS A 48 1.25 -13.47 -25.84
CA HIS A 48 2.62 -13.01 -25.66
C HIS A 48 3.56 -14.03 -24.99
N GLY A 49 2.99 -15.17 -24.54
CA GLY A 49 3.74 -16.17 -23.79
C GLY A 49 3.79 -15.93 -22.29
N ASN A 50 4.12 -16.98 -21.53
CA ASN A 50 4.02 -17.01 -20.07
C ASN A 50 5.27 -16.38 -19.41
N ASP A 51 5.47 -15.06 -19.58
CA ASP A 51 6.53 -14.29 -18.92
C ASP A 51 5.99 -13.12 -18.10
N VAL A 52 5.90 -13.35 -16.80
CA VAL A 52 5.41 -12.35 -15.82
C VAL A 52 6.26 -11.06 -15.82
N GLN A 53 7.57 -11.16 -16.09
CA GLN A 53 8.40 -9.95 -16.11
C GLN A 53 8.06 -9.07 -17.32
N SER A 54 7.89 -9.66 -18.49
CA SER A 54 7.49 -8.94 -19.70
C SER A 54 6.10 -8.34 -19.55
N TRP A 55 5.15 -9.07 -18.98
CA TRP A 55 3.82 -8.54 -18.67
C TRP A 55 3.88 -7.34 -17.73
N PHE A 56 4.62 -7.46 -16.62
CA PHE A 56 4.78 -6.34 -15.69
C PHE A 56 5.39 -5.10 -16.39
N ASP A 57 6.40 -5.29 -17.19
CA ASP A 57 7.12 -4.20 -17.86
C ASP A 57 6.29 -3.53 -18.97
N GLN A 58 5.36 -4.24 -19.58
CA GLN A 58 4.53 -3.75 -20.70
C GLN A 58 3.20 -3.19 -20.21
N GLU A 59 2.52 -3.86 -19.29
CA GLU A 59 1.14 -3.53 -18.91
C GLU A 59 1.02 -2.74 -17.60
N ILE A 60 1.88 -3.03 -16.62
CA ILE A 60 1.74 -2.43 -15.28
C ILE A 60 2.70 -1.25 -15.07
N LEU A 61 3.96 -1.46 -15.39
CA LEU A 61 5.02 -0.50 -15.09
C LEU A 61 4.90 0.86 -15.80
N PRO A 62 4.38 0.97 -17.04
CA PRO A 62 4.22 2.25 -17.71
C PRO A 62 3.37 3.24 -16.92
N ASP A 63 2.21 2.82 -16.41
CA ASP A 63 1.31 3.68 -15.64
C ASP A 63 1.93 4.11 -14.31
N LEU A 64 2.66 3.21 -13.66
CA LEU A 64 3.39 3.50 -12.44
C LEU A 64 4.55 4.50 -12.64
N LYS A 65 5.25 4.42 -13.76
CA LYS A 65 6.40 5.29 -14.09
C LYS A 65 5.97 6.67 -14.57
N ASN A 66 4.87 6.73 -15.31
CA ASN A 66 4.41 7.91 -16.01
C ASN A 66 3.40 8.74 -15.21
N ALA A 67 3.11 8.34 -13.97
CA ALA A 67 2.23 9.11 -13.08
C ALA A 67 2.71 10.58 -12.99
N PRO A 68 1.88 11.56 -13.35
CA PRO A 68 2.24 12.98 -13.34
C PRO A 68 2.57 13.49 -11.95
N SER A 69 3.32 14.58 -11.86
CA SER A 69 3.59 15.26 -10.58
C SER A 69 2.30 15.65 -9.87
N GLY A 70 2.22 15.39 -8.57
CA GLY A 70 1.03 15.60 -7.74
C GLY A 70 0.02 14.47 -7.79
N SER A 71 0.33 13.37 -8.48
CA SER A 71 -0.49 12.16 -8.50
C SER A 71 -0.31 11.30 -7.26
N HIS A 72 -1.19 10.32 -7.08
CA HIS A 72 -1.10 9.32 -6.02
C HIS A 72 -1.30 7.92 -6.58
N ILE A 73 -0.45 7.00 -6.17
CA ILE A 73 -0.49 5.59 -6.57
C ILE A 73 -0.98 4.77 -5.39
N PHE A 74 -1.99 3.95 -5.61
CA PHE A 74 -2.50 2.96 -4.68
C PHE A 74 -2.16 1.56 -5.17
N LEU A 75 -1.57 0.75 -4.29
CA LEU A 75 -1.33 -0.67 -4.52
C LEU A 75 -2.20 -1.45 -3.55
N ASP A 76 -3.12 -2.22 -4.10
CA ASP A 76 -4.07 -3.04 -3.36
C ASP A 76 -3.90 -4.51 -3.73
N ASP A 77 -3.95 -5.37 -2.73
CA ASP A 77 -3.85 -6.83 -2.87
C ASP A 77 -2.68 -7.34 -3.73
N SER A 78 -1.58 -6.57 -3.77
CA SER A 78 -0.36 -6.95 -4.51
C SER A 78 0.16 -8.37 -4.19
N PRO A 79 -0.03 -8.97 -2.99
CA PRO A 79 0.37 -10.34 -2.72
C PRO A 79 -0.30 -11.38 -3.61
N ASP A 80 -1.51 -11.12 -4.08
CA ASP A 80 -2.31 -12.06 -4.87
C ASP A 80 -2.07 -11.93 -6.39
N SER A 81 -1.29 -10.92 -6.79
CA SER A 81 -0.89 -10.72 -8.18
C SER A 81 0.20 -11.69 -8.63
N PRO A 82 0.15 -12.24 -9.86
CA PRO A 82 1.26 -12.94 -10.49
C PRO A 82 2.54 -12.09 -10.50
N ALA A 83 2.42 -10.78 -10.72
CA ALA A 83 3.53 -9.83 -10.70
C ALA A 83 3.94 -9.38 -9.28
N HIS A 84 3.52 -10.08 -8.22
CA HIS A 84 3.80 -9.72 -6.83
C HIS A 84 5.27 -9.36 -6.57
N LYS A 85 6.22 -10.19 -7.03
CA LYS A 85 7.65 -9.94 -6.81
C LYS A 85 8.12 -8.64 -7.47
N GLN A 86 7.64 -8.36 -8.67
CA GLN A 86 7.95 -7.16 -9.45
C GLN A 86 7.34 -5.92 -8.79
N LEU A 87 6.07 -5.98 -8.42
CA LEU A 87 5.36 -4.93 -7.70
C LEU A 87 6.06 -4.58 -6.40
N MET A 88 6.45 -5.57 -5.59
CA MET A 88 7.15 -5.35 -4.32
C MET A 88 8.53 -4.72 -4.50
N ARG A 89 9.32 -5.16 -5.50
CA ARG A 89 10.62 -4.54 -5.82
C ARG A 89 10.44 -3.09 -6.25
N TRP A 90 9.46 -2.84 -7.10
CA TRP A 90 9.13 -1.49 -7.57
C TRP A 90 8.66 -0.63 -6.40
N GLN A 91 7.72 -1.09 -5.57
CA GLN A 91 7.20 -0.40 -4.40
C GLN A 91 8.31 0.01 -3.42
N ASN A 92 9.21 -0.91 -3.07
CA ASN A 92 10.33 -0.64 -2.17
C ASN A 92 11.26 0.45 -2.71
N ARG A 93 11.43 0.53 -4.01
CA ARG A 93 12.17 1.61 -4.68
C ARG A 93 11.35 2.90 -4.70
N ALA A 94 10.07 2.81 -5.00
CA ALA A 94 9.14 3.92 -5.14
C ALA A 94 8.99 4.72 -3.83
N PHE A 95 8.88 4.08 -2.68
CA PHE A 95 8.84 4.76 -1.37
C PHE A 95 10.03 5.70 -1.14
N ARG A 96 11.17 5.43 -1.74
CA ARG A 96 12.37 6.27 -1.61
C ARG A 96 12.47 7.34 -2.68
N THR A 97 11.94 7.10 -3.88
CA THR A 97 12.22 7.93 -5.06
C THR A 97 11.05 8.82 -5.49
N LEU A 98 9.79 8.40 -5.27
CA LEU A 98 8.62 9.13 -5.77
C LEU A 98 8.43 10.50 -5.12
N ARG A 99 8.91 10.69 -3.88
CA ARG A 99 8.91 12.00 -3.22
C ARG A 99 9.60 13.09 -4.05
N HIS A 100 10.64 12.74 -4.79
CA HIS A 100 11.37 13.67 -5.65
C HIS A 100 10.59 14.05 -6.92
N LYS A 101 9.59 13.24 -7.27
CA LYS A 101 8.66 13.49 -8.37
C LYS A 101 7.35 14.13 -7.91
N ASN A 102 7.21 14.39 -6.60
CA ASN A 102 5.95 14.84 -5.99
C ASN A 102 4.79 13.87 -6.27
N VAL A 103 5.05 12.58 -6.22
CA VAL A 103 4.04 11.51 -6.38
C VAL A 103 3.90 10.78 -5.05
N GLY A 104 2.67 10.72 -4.55
CA GLY A 104 2.32 9.95 -3.36
C GLY A 104 2.19 8.46 -3.68
N ILE A 105 2.42 7.61 -2.68
CA ILE A 105 2.18 6.16 -2.80
C ILE A 105 1.58 5.63 -1.50
N SER A 106 0.54 4.82 -1.63
CA SER A 106 -0.05 4.02 -0.57
C SER A 106 -0.10 2.56 -0.98
N SER A 107 0.07 1.67 -0.01
CA SER A 107 -0.08 0.24 -0.24
C SER A 107 -0.91 -0.38 0.87
N LEU A 108 -1.97 -1.07 0.50
CA LEU A 108 -2.74 -1.92 1.38
C LEU A 108 -2.07 -3.29 1.48
N GLN A 109 -2.04 -3.83 2.69
CA GLN A 109 -1.40 -5.12 2.95
C GLN A 109 -2.13 -5.84 4.08
N HIS A 110 -2.43 -7.11 3.89
CA HIS A 110 -3.06 -7.95 4.92
C HIS A 110 -2.14 -8.25 6.11
N SER A 111 -0.84 -8.01 5.98
CA SER A 111 0.13 -8.30 7.03
C SER A 111 1.21 -7.26 7.13
N ILE A 112 1.43 -6.74 8.33
CA ILE A 112 2.47 -5.74 8.60
C ILE A 112 3.89 -6.35 8.61
N ARG A 113 4.00 -7.66 8.85
CA ARG A 113 5.26 -8.41 8.79
C ARG A 113 5.08 -9.59 7.86
N GLY A 114 5.59 -9.50 6.67
CA GLY A 114 5.70 -10.55 5.69
C GLY A 114 7.12 -10.61 5.12
N ARG A 115 7.46 -11.69 4.41
CA ARG A 115 8.77 -11.84 3.72
C ARG A 115 9.11 -10.68 2.77
N ASN A 116 8.13 -9.88 2.41
CA ASN A 116 8.23 -8.83 1.40
C ASN A 116 8.45 -7.43 1.97
N TRP A 117 8.30 -7.26 3.28
CA TRP A 117 8.58 -6.00 3.95
C TRP A 117 9.97 -6.04 4.59
N THR A 118 10.84 -5.18 4.12
CA THR A 118 12.15 -4.99 4.73
C THR A 118 12.10 -3.83 5.72
N SER A 119 13.00 -3.81 6.69
CA SER A 119 13.19 -2.66 7.60
C SER A 119 13.42 -1.35 6.83
N GLN A 120 14.01 -1.44 5.64
CA GLN A 120 14.21 -0.29 4.74
C GLN A 120 12.89 0.26 4.18
N SER A 121 11.89 -0.59 3.91
CA SER A 121 10.58 -0.14 3.46
C SER A 121 9.91 0.71 4.54
N TYR A 122 9.89 0.24 5.77
CA TYR A 122 9.33 0.98 6.90
C TYR A 122 10.06 2.29 7.19
N SER A 123 11.38 2.33 7.06
CA SER A 123 12.16 3.55 7.29
C SER A 123 11.85 4.66 6.28
N SER A 124 11.33 4.30 5.11
CA SER A 124 11.03 5.23 4.02
C SER A 124 9.56 5.69 3.99
N VAL A 125 8.68 5.07 4.79
CA VAL A 125 7.25 5.37 4.83
C VAL A 125 6.98 6.50 5.83
N PHE A 126 6.16 7.47 5.42
CA PHE A 126 5.77 8.61 6.27
C PHE A 126 4.86 8.20 7.42
N ALA A 127 3.88 7.35 7.12
CA ALA A 127 2.94 6.85 8.10
C ALA A 127 2.49 5.43 7.77
N VAL A 128 2.14 4.68 8.80
CA VAL A 128 1.54 3.34 8.69
C VAL A 128 0.19 3.37 9.37
N ILE A 129 -0.87 2.98 8.65
CA ILE A 129 -2.21 2.83 9.21
C ILE A 129 -2.40 1.35 9.53
N LEU A 130 -2.71 1.07 10.79
CA LEU A 130 -2.90 -0.27 11.32
C LEU A 130 -4.35 -0.47 11.74
N PHE A 131 -4.85 -1.68 11.54
CA PHE A 131 -6.17 -2.10 12.00
C PHE A 131 -6.00 -3.11 13.14
N PRO A 132 -5.99 -2.68 14.42
CA PRO A 132 -5.67 -3.53 15.57
C PRO A 132 -6.82 -4.47 15.97
N THR A 133 -7.52 -5.03 14.98
CA THR A 133 -8.63 -5.97 15.17
C THR A 133 -8.24 -7.38 14.74
N GLY A 134 -8.86 -8.39 15.35
CA GLY A 134 -8.67 -9.80 14.95
C GLY A 134 -7.31 -10.40 15.30
N SER A 135 -6.87 -11.38 14.52
CA SER A 135 -5.65 -12.19 14.75
C SER A 135 -4.34 -11.44 14.53
N GLY A 136 -4.39 -10.28 13.91
CA GLY A 136 -3.20 -9.46 13.60
C GLY A 136 -2.58 -8.72 14.79
N LYS A 137 -3.26 -8.65 15.97
CA LYS A 137 -2.81 -7.88 17.14
C LYS A 137 -1.37 -8.18 17.56
N GLY A 138 -0.97 -9.45 17.57
CA GLY A 138 0.40 -9.84 17.94
C GLY A 138 1.47 -9.26 17.03
N LYS A 139 1.21 -9.21 15.72
CA LYS A 139 2.11 -8.62 14.73
C LYS A 139 2.22 -7.09 14.90
N ILE A 140 1.11 -6.44 15.23
CA ILE A 140 1.06 -5.00 15.50
C ILE A 140 1.84 -4.67 16.80
N ILE A 141 1.65 -5.47 17.86
CA ILE A 141 2.42 -5.32 19.11
C ILE A 141 3.92 -5.41 18.83
N ASN A 142 4.35 -6.41 18.09
CA ASN A 142 5.76 -6.58 17.73
C ASN A 142 6.27 -5.42 16.86
N PHE A 143 5.47 -4.91 15.93
CA PHE A 143 5.83 -3.73 15.14
C PHE A 143 6.03 -2.50 16.02
N ILE A 144 5.09 -2.21 16.93
CA ILE A 144 5.20 -1.06 17.84
C ILE A 144 6.38 -1.23 18.81
N SER A 145 6.60 -2.46 19.29
CA SER A 145 7.71 -2.76 20.20
C SER A 145 9.08 -2.59 19.52
N ASP A 146 9.25 -3.21 18.37
CA ASP A 146 10.56 -3.39 17.74
C ASP A 146 10.90 -2.23 16.79
N ASP A 147 9.94 -1.81 15.97
CA ASP A 147 10.17 -0.79 14.93
C ASP A 147 9.94 0.64 15.42
N ILE A 148 9.08 0.82 16.46
CA ILE A 148 8.85 2.12 17.09
C ILE A 148 9.63 2.27 18.40
N GLY A 149 10.05 1.15 19.02
CA GLY A 149 10.93 1.15 20.18
C GLY A 149 10.24 1.37 21.54
N LEU A 150 8.91 1.16 21.64
CA LEU A 150 8.18 1.42 22.89
C LEU A 150 8.24 0.30 23.94
N GLY A 151 8.88 -0.83 23.61
CA GLY A 151 8.88 -2.02 24.45
C GLY A 151 7.55 -2.78 24.47
N VAL A 152 7.63 -4.11 24.65
CA VAL A 152 6.48 -5.04 24.48
C VAL A 152 5.31 -4.73 25.41
N ARG A 153 5.59 -4.38 26.67
CA ARG A 153 4.53 -4.07 27.67
C ARG A 153 3.72 -2.86 27.22
N ARG A 154 4.41 -1.77 26.90
CA ARG A 154 3.77 -0.52 26.48
C ARG A 154 3.03 -0.69 25.14
N ALA A 155 3.61 -1.43 24.21
CA ALA A 155 2.96 -1.77 22.94
C ALA A 155 1.65 -2.53 23.12
N ARG A 156 1.60 -3.51 24.06
CA ARG A 156 0.36 -4.24 24.40
C ARG A 156 -0.72 -3.33 24.99
N GLU A 157 -0.36 -2.45 25.90
CA GLU A 157 -1.29 -1.49 26.50
C GLU A 157 -1.89 -0.57 25.43
N ILE A 158 -1.06 -0.03 24.55
CA ILE A 158 -1.48 0.83 23.43
C ILE A 158 -2.42 0.09 22.49
N VAL A 159 -2.03 -1.09 21.99
CA VAL A 159 -2.84 -1.85 21.04
C VAL A 159 -4.19 -2.23 21.65
N LYS A 160 -4.24 -2.60 22.94
CA LYS A 160 -5.48 -2.87 23.65
C LYS A 160 -6.37 -1.63 23.70
N GLU A 161 -5.82 -0.51 24.15
CA GLU A 161 -6.56 0.75 24.28
C GLU A 161 -7.11 1.22 22.93
N PHE A 162 -6.31 1.22 21.88
CA PHE A 162 -6.77 1.65 20.55
C PHE A 162 -7.77 0.67 19.92
N ALA A 163 -7.66 -0.63 20.20
CA ALA A 163 -8.65 -1.62 19.76
C ALA A 163 -10.01 -1.48 20.44
N GLU A 164 -10.04 -0.94 21.66
CA GLU A 164 -11.28 -0.67 22.41
C GLU A 164 -11.94 0.65 22.01
N THR A 165 -11.17 1.63 21.53
CA THR A 165 -11.64 2.99 21.27
C THR A 165 -11.85 3.30 19.79
N GLY A 166 -11.33 2.50 18.88
CA GLY A 166 -11.43 2.75 17.46
C GLY A 166 -11.01 1.57 16.59
N ARG A 167 -11.08 1.76 15.27
CA ARG A 167 -10.74 0.74 14.30
C ARG A 167 -9.32 0.92 13.74
N THR A 168 -8.76 2.12 13.86
CA THR A 168 -7.50 2.48 13.20
C THR A 168 -6.47 3.01 14.18
N LEU A 169 -5.22 2.71 13.91
CA LEU A 169 -4.06 3.27 14.59
C LEU A 169 -3.09 3.80 13.53
N LEU A 170 -2.96 5.11 13.43
CA LEU A 170 -1.97 5.74 12.57
C LEU A 170 -0.64 5.85 13.33
N VAL A 171 0.40 5.30 12.77
CA VAL A 171 1.78 5.45 13.25
C VAL A 171 2.51 6.43 12.34
N ARG A 172 2.73 7.66 12.81
CA ARG A 172 3.55 8.65 12.13
C ARG A 172 5.00 8.47 12.54
N ARG A 173 5.88 8.32 11.58
CA ARG A 173 7.29 7.99 11.84
C ARG A 173 8.25 9.18 11.84
N HIS A 174 7.84 10.29 11.23
CA HIS A 174 8.70 11.50 11.18
C HIS A 174 8.34 12.49 12.28
N SER A 175 9.29 13.33 12.63
CA SER A 175 9.22 14.27 13.76
C SER A 175 7.99 15.20 13.71
N PRO A 176 7.24 15.32 14.78
CA PRO A 176 7.27 14.44 15.94
C PRO A 176 6.71 13.05 15.60
N SER A 177 7.38 11.98 16.03
CA SER A 177 6.82 10.63 15.91
C SER A 177 5.69 10.46 16.91
N CYS A 178 4.59 9.85 16.48
CA CYS A 178 3.43 9.68 17.33
C CYS A 178 2.51 8.54 16.86
N LEU A 179 1.71 8.05 17.79
CA LEU A 179 0.62 7.11 17.56
C LEU A 179 -0.70 7.86 17.69
N ILE A 180 -1.52 7.83 16.67
CA ILE A 180 -2.80 8.55 16.61
C ILE A 180 -3.92 7.54 16.42
N GLY A 181 -4.83 7.50 17.36
CA GLY A 181 -6.09 6.76 17.23
C GLY A 181 -7.28 7.73 17.16
N ASP A 182 -8.48 7.19 17.09
CA ASP A 182 -9.70 7.98 16.90
C ASP A 182 -9.93 9.00 18.05
N ARG A 183 -9.44 8.72 19.25
CA ARG A 183 -9.66 9.55 20.44
C ARG A 183 -8.42 9.91 21.23
N LYS A 184 -7.24 9.47 20.80
CA LYS A 184 -6.01 9.62 21.56
C LYS A 184 -4.79 9.79 20.68
N LEU A 185 -3.86 10.61 21.16
CA LEU A 185 -2.53 10.79 20.59
C LEU A 185 -1.48 10.43 21.65
N VAL A 186 -0.50 9.61 21.27
CA VAL A 186 0.65 9.26 22.10
C VAL A 186 1.90 9.70 21.36
N LEU A 187 2.71 10.58 21.96
CA LEU A 187 4.05 10.93 21.47
C LEU A 187 5.03 9.81 21.80
N THR A 188 5.92 9.51 20.88
CA THR A 188 6.89 8.41 21.00
C THR A 188 8.31 8.92 20.86
#